data_545ba70565f01d0528fde23f1934b5fe
#
_entry.id   545ba70565f01d0528fde23f1934b5fe
#
_cell.length_a   1.000
_cell.length_b   1.000
_cell.length_c   1.000
_cell.angle_alpha   90.00
_cell.angle_beta   90.00
_cell.angle_gamma   90.00
#
_symmetry.space_group_name_H-M   'P 1'
#
loop_
_entity.id
_entity.type
_entity.pdbx_description
1 polymer ?
#
loop_
_entity_poly.entity_id
_entity_poly.type
_entity_poly.pdbx_seq_one_letter_code
_entity_poly.pdbx_strand_id
1 'polypeptide(L)'
;NDPDLAAVHHFRRRGWGTPVGLAGGVQQLGQLHRERFDVVLDLQGLARSAAFSWIARAGLTIGLHQHREGAAAAYDVAVERPSPNAHAVDWCRAVLPHLGLENNDDFEWMPRRDNPLPECCEAGQRWLALCPGARWENKRWPMESFETLTRNLLMEQGNLRVVVLGGKEDAELGVRLGAIGARCVDKTGQTTLPEMVEWIRASEAMVTNDTGPMHVAAALGKPVVALFGPTDPRRTGPYQTRGTVLQTSAMECVPCLSRNCTAEYDRDCLRSIEVEKVAAEVRQVLVTGE
;
A
#
# COMPACT_ATOMS: atom_id res chain seq x y z
N ASN A 1 2.80 1.41 18.22
CA ASN A 1 4.11 0.94 18.72
C ASN A 1 4.21 -0.55 18.44
N ASP A 2 5.23 -0.96 17.67
CA ASP A 2 5.53 -2.36 17.42
C ASP A 2 6.35 -2.88 18.61
N PRO A 3 5.91 -3.96 19.30
CA PRO A 3 6.64 -4.49 20.45
C PRO A 3 8.01 -5.05 20.06
N ASP A 4 8.20 -5.44 18.80
CA ASP A 4 9.45 -5.98 18.28
C ASP A 4 10.44 -4.89 17.86
N LEU A 5 10.02 -3.61 17.88
CA LEU A 5 10.86 -2.46 17.55
C LEU A 5 11.39 -1.76 18.82
N ALA A 6 12.69 -1.79 19.03
CA ALA A 6 13.33 -1.05 20.10
C ALA A 6 13.19 0.47 19.93
N ALA A 7 13.30 0.98 18.71
CA ALA A 7 13.17 2.40 18.39
C ALA A 7 12.72 2.64 16.95
N VAL A 8 12.11 3.80 16.70
CA VAL A 8 11.79 4.31 15.37
C VAL A 8 12.43 5.68 15.19
N HIS A 9 13.34 5.78 14.23
CA HIS A 9 14.02 7.04 13.91
C HIS A 9 13.31 7.75 12.76
N HIS A 10 12.63 8.86 13.07
CA HIS A 10 11.94 9.66 12.06
C HIS A 10 12.89 10.61 11.34
N PHE A 11 13.15 10.33 10.06
CA PHE A 11 13.95 11.21 9.24
C PHE A 11 13.11 12.35 8.64
N ARG A 12 13.32 13.57 9.11
CA ARG A 12 12.63 14.76 8.60
C ARG A 12 13.32 15.30 7.34
N ARG A 13 12.83 14.90 6.18
CA ARG A 13 13.37 15.35 4.89
C ARG A 13 13.21 16.85 4.62
N ARG A 14 12.14 17.48 5.14
CA ARG A 14 11.89 18.91 4.94
C ARG A 14 12.71 19.72 5.93
N GLY A 15 13.40 20.76 5.46
CA GLY A 15 14.17 21.69 6.29
C GLY A 15 15.70 21.54 6.21
N TRP A 16 16.23 20.56 5.53
CA TRP A 16 17.69 20.39 5.38
C TRP A 16 18.39 21.55 4.65
N GLY A 17 17.65 22.37 3.92
CA GLY A 17 18.14 23.62 3.33
C GLY A 17 18.25 24.78 4.33
N THR A 18 17.90 24.58 5.60
CA THR A 18 18.03 25.60 6.65
C THR A 18 19.13 25.20 7.64
N PRO A 19 19.83 26.17 8.30
CA PRO A 19 20.85 25.86 9.28
C PRO A 19 20.34 24.95 10.43
N VAL A 20 19.12 25.18 10.90
CA VAL A 20 18.48 24.38 11.97
C VAL A 20 18.18 22.95 11.49
N GLY A 21 17.66 22.81 10.27
CA GLY A 21 17.39 21.49 9.70
C GLY A 21 18.66 20.69 9.41
N LEU A 22 19.72 21.36 8.97
CA LEU A 22 21.04 20.73 8.78
C LEU A 22 21.63 20.24 10.11
N ALA A 23 21.59 21.07 11.16
CA ALA A 23 22.07 20.69 12.49
C ALA A 23 21.29 19.49 13.04
N GLY A 24 19.94 19.46 12.90
CA GLY A 24 19.11 18.32 13.28
C GLY A 24 19.44 17.05 12.49
N GLY A 25 19.72 17.19 11.20
CA GLY A 25 20.15 16.07 10.35
C GLY A 25 21.50 15.49 10.79
N VAL A 26 22.48 16.34 11.04
CA VAL A 26 23.80 15.92 11.54
C VAL A 26 23.69 15.21 12.90
N GLN A 27 22.82 15.72 13.79
CA GLN A 27 22.57 15.08 15.09
C GLN A 27 21.97 13.67 14.91
N GLN A 28 20.98 13.50 14.03
CA GLN A 28 20.39 12.18 13.74
C GLN A 28 21.41 11.20 13.15
N LEU A 29 22.23 11.66 12.20
CA LEU A 29 23.29 10.84 11.62
C LEU A 29 24.34 10.45 12.69
N GLY A 30 24.69 11.38 13.58
CA GLY A 30 25.59 11.10 14.72
C GLY A 30 25.00 10.10 15.73
N GLN A 31 23.67 10.08 15.89
CA GLN A 31 22.99 9.09 16.71
C GLN A 31 23.06 7.70 16.05
N LEU A 32 22.68 7.57 14.77
CA LEU A 32 22.78 6.29 14.03
C LEU A 32 24.21 5.73 14.09
N HIS A 33 25.22 6.58 13.95
CA HIS A 33 26.62 6.16 14.03
C HIS A 33 27.03 5.59 15.39
N ARG A 34 26.40 6.04 16.47
CA ARG A 34 26.71 5.61 17.86
C ARG A 34 25.99 4.31 18.25
N GLU A 35 24.88 3.96 17.58
CA GLU A 35 24.05 2.78 17.91
C GLU A 35 24.80 1.45 17.69
N ARG A 36 25.86 1.41 16.85
CA ARG A 36 26.68 0.21 16.59
C ARG A 36 25.84 -1.01 16.27
N PHE A 37 25.09 -0.94 15.18
CA PHE A 37 24.27 -2.06 14.71
C PHE A 37 25.14 -3.26 14.29
N ASP A 38 24.70 -4.47 14.60
CA ASP A 38 25.33 -5.70 14.09
C ASP A 38 25.04 -5.85 12.59
N VAL A 39 23.78 -5.60 12.19
CA VAL A 39 23.31 -5.70 10.82
C VAL A 39 22.49 -4.47 10.45
N VAL A 40 22.69 -3.96 9.24
CA VAL A 40 21.84 -2.93 8.62
C VAL A 40 21.24 -3.49 7.33
N LEU A 41 19.91 -3.37 7.19
CA LEU A 41 19.19 -3.74 5.99
C LEU A 41 18.66 -2.49 5.27
N ASP A 42 19.12 -2.25 4.03
CA ASP A 42 18.55 -1.21 3.17
C ASP A 42 17.55 -1.81 2.16
N LEU A 43 16.29 -1.80 2.52
CA LEU A 43 15.19 -2.29 1.67
C LEU A 43 14.68 -1.23 0.69
N GLN A 44 15.33 -0.05 0.61
CA GLN A 44 15.00 0.98 -0.36
C GLN A 44 15.94 0.97 -1.58
N GLY A 45 17.24 0.73 -1.38
CA GLY A 45 18.24 0.60 -2.45
C GLY A 45 18.55 1.91 -3.21
N LEU A 46 18.36 3.08 -2.60
CA LEU A 46 18.65 4.39 -3.20
C LEU A 46 19.91 5.01 -2.61
N ALA A 47 20.60 5.89 -3.33
CA ALA A 47 21.83 6.55 -2.85
C ALA A 47 21.66 7.17 -1.46
N ARG A 48 20.49 7.77 -1.21
CA ARG A 48 20.19 8.38 0.10
C ARG A 48 20.12 7.35 1.23
N SER A 49 19.37 6.25 1.06
CA SER A 49 19.27 5.20 2.07
C SER A 49 20.60 4.48 2.26
N ALA A 50 21.34 4.25 1.19
CA ALA A 50 22.68 3.72 1.21
C ALA A 50 23.65 4.60 2.01
N ALA A 51 23.56 5.93 1.90
CA ALA A 51 24.35 6.84 2.72
C ALA A 51 24.05 6.70 4.22
N PHE A 52 22.78 6.50 4.63
CA PHE A 52 22.45 6.20 6.01
C PHE A 52 23.03 4.86 6.45
N SER A 53 22.93 3.82 5.64
CA SER A 53 23.49 2.51 5.90
C SER A 53 25.00 2.57 6.10
N TRP A 54 25.71 3.30 5.25
CA TRP A 54 27.14 3.52 5.36
C TRP A 54 27.55 4.27 6.62
N ILE A 55 26.77 5.29 7.03
CA ILE A 55 27.02 6.08 8.26
C ILE A 55 26.75 5.24 9.51
N ALA A 56 25.80 4.33 9.48
CA ALA A 56 25.47 3.45 10.60
C ALA A 56 26.62 2.50 10.97
N ARG A 57 27.55 2.20 10.04
CA ARG A 57 28.74 1.37 10.27
C ARG A 57 28.45 0.05 10.97
N ALA A 58 27.51 -0.71 10.42
CA ALA A 58 27.19 -2.05 10.92
C ALA A 58 28.33 -3.04 10.68
N GLY A 59 28.30 -4.15 11.40
CA GLY A 59 29.18 -5.29 11.13
C GLY A 59 28.87 -5.95 9.78
N LEU A 60 27.62 -5.90 9.33
CA LEU A 60 27.16 -6.37 8.02
C LEU A 60 26.09 -5.42 7.46
N THR A 61 26.26 -4.97 6.24
CA THR A 61 25.28 -4.14 5.53
C THR A 61 24.77 -4.86 4.31
N ILE A 62 23.46 -5.14 4.26
CA ILE A 62 22.78 -5.79 3.15
C ILE A 62 21.80 -4.80 2.52
N GLY A 63 21.84 -4.62 1.21
CA GLY A 63 20.93 -3.70 0.55
C GLY A 63 20.41 -4.23 -0.78
N LEU A 64 19.23 -3.75 -1.20
CA LEU A 64 18.64 -4.10 -2.49
C LEU A 64 19.36 -3.39 -3.63
N HIS A 65 19.81 -4.15 -4.63
CA HIS A 65 20.54 -3.63 -5.78
C HIS A 65 19.58 -3.10 -6.87
N GLN A 66 19.23 -1.83 -6.79
CA GLN A 66 18.32 -1.17 -7.74
C GLN A 66 18.99 -0.82 -9.09
N HIS A 67 20.28 -1.07 -9.29
CA HIS A 67 21.08 -0.61 -10.45
C HIS A 67 20.99 0.91 -10.72
N ARG A 68 20.57 1.68 -9.72
CA ARG A 68 20.42 3.14 -9.82
C ARG A 68 21.28 3.82 -8.76
N GLU A 69 21.73 5.02 -9.06
CA GLU A 69 22.36 5.94 -8.11
C GLU A 69 23.61 5.40 -7.39
N GLY A 70 24.16 4.22 -7.78
CA GLY A 70 25.38 3.67 -7.18
C GLY A 70 25.24 3.19 -5.72
N ALA A 71 24.04 2.98 -5.22
CA ALA A 71 23.75 2.59 -3.83
C ALA A 71 24.50 1.32 -3.40
N ALA A 72 24.68 0.36 -4.29
CA ALA A 72 25.34 -0.92 -4.04
C ALA A 72 26.79 -0.80 -3.50
N ALA A 73 27.48 0.31 -3.78
CA ALA A 73 28.82 0.55 -3.27
C ALA A 73 28.89 0.73 -1.74
N ALA A 74 27.74 0.94 -1.07
CA ALA A 74 27.65 1.09 0.37
C ALA A 74 27.29 -0.23 1.09
N TYR A 75 27.13 -1.34 0.38
CA TYR A 75 26.69 -2.61 0.95
C TYR A 75 27.81 -3.66 0.88
N ASP A 76 27.92 -4.47 1.93
CA ASP A 76 28.74 -5.68 1.92
C ASP A 76 28.10 -6.75 1.04
N VAL A 77 26.75 -6.80 1.03
CA VAL A 77 25.96 -7.68 0.17
C VAL A 77 24.90 -6.86 -0.58
N ALA A 78 25.00 -6.82 -1.88
CA ALA A 78 24.02 -6.21 -2.77
C ALA A 78 23.09 -7.30 -3.34
N VAL A 79 21.81 -7.29 -2.92
CA VAL A 79 20.84 -8.33 -3.27
C VAL A 79 20.12 -7.98 -4.56
N GLU A 80 20.36 -8.76 -5.60
CA GLU A 80 19.71 -8.62 -6.90
C GLU A 80 18.21 -8.94 -6.82
N ARG A 81 17.44 -8.32 -7.71
CA ARG A 81 16.04 -8.68 -7.86
C ARG A 81 15.94 -10.09 -8.46
N PRO A 82 15.17 -11.02 -7.86
CA PRO A 82 15.09 -12.42 -8.33
C PRO A 82 14.71 -12.56 -9.81
N SER A 83 13.90 -11.65 -10.32
CA SER A 83 13.59 -11.50 -11.75
C SER A 83 13.12 -10.06 -12.04
N PRO A 84 13.14 -9.60 -13.30
CA PRO A 84 12.67 -8.25 -13.66
C PRO A 84 11.24 -7.94 -13.22
N ASN A 85 10.40 -8.98 -13.13
CA ASN A 85 8.99 -8.90 -12.76
C ASN A 85 8.71 -9.42 -11.34
N ALA A 86 9.73 -9.81 -10.56
CA ALA A 86 9.54 -10.27 -9.20
C ALA A 86 8.81 -9.20 -8.37
N HIS A 87 7.90 -9.62 -7.51
CA HIS A 87 7.18 -8.72 -6.64
C HIS A 87 8.13 -7.98 -5.69
N ALA A 88 7.78 -6.76 -5.31
CA ALA A 88 8.62 -5.96 -4.40
C ALA A 88 8.85 -6.65 -3.05
N VAL A 89 7.85 -7.36 -2.54
CA VAL A 89 7.94 -8.15 -1.31
C VAL A 89 8.94 -9.32 -1.47
N ASP A 90 8.86 -10.07 -2.58
CA ASP A 90 9.80 -11.18 -2.84
C ASP A 90 11.23 -10.68 -2.91
N TRP A 91 11.43 -9.49 -3.49
CA TRP A 91 12.75 -8.89 -3.50
C TRP A 91 13.24 -8.48 -2.10
N CYS A 92 12.38 -7.89 -1.28
CA CYS A 92 12.73 -7.62 0.12
C CYS A 92 13.06 -8.90 0.88
N ARG A 93 12.29 -9.98 0.64
CA ARG A 93 12.51 -11.29 1.28
C ARG A 93 13.78 -11.98 0.81
N ALA A 94 14.29 -11.65 -0.38
CA ALA A 94 15.55 -12.19 -0.90
C ALA A 94 16.77 -11.84 -0.03
N VAL A 95 16.64 -10.96 0.94
CA VAL A 95 17.70 -10.67 1.93
C VAL A 95 17.82 -11.75 3.01
N LEU A 96 16.75 -12.51 3.30
CA LEU A 96 16.67 -13.47 4.41
C LEU A 96 17.74 -14.56 4.34
N PRO A 97 18.03 -15.22 3.21
CA PRO A 97 19.09 -16.20 3.11
C PRO A 97 20.48 -15.68 3.48
N HIS A 98 20.76 -14.39 3.24
CA HIS A 98 22.03 -13.76 3.60
C HIS A 98 22.17 -13.54 5.12
N LEU A 99 21.07 -13.68 5.85
CA LEU A 99 21.02 -13.67 7.32
C LEU A 99 20.97 -15.09 7.91
N GLY A 100 21.03 -16.14 7.06
CA GLY A 100 20.87 -17.52 7.49
C GLY A 100 19.42 -17.90 7.85
N LEU A 101 18.43 -17.09 7.39
CA LEU A 101 17.02 -17.31 7.63
C LEU A 101 16.35 -17.97 6.43
N GLU A 102 15.44 -18.88 6.69
CA GLU A 102 14.62 -19.49 5.65
C GLU A 102 13.54 -18.53 5.14
N ASN A 103 13.29 -18.56 3.84
CA ASN A 103 12.23 -17.78 3.22
C ASN A 103 10.92 -18.62 3.21
N ASN A 104 10.18 -18.58 4.30
CA ASN A 104 8.89 -19.24 4.43
C ASN A 104 7.75 -18.22 4.58
N ASP A 105 6.51 -18.67 4.49
CA ASP A 105 5.29 -17.86 4.64
C ASP A 105 4.58 -18.12 5.98
N ASP A 106 5.25 -18.79 6.90
CA ASP A 106 4.72 -19.14 8.21
C ASP A 106 4.88 -17.99 9.20
N PHE A 107 4.22 -16.88 8.91
CA PHE A 107 4.18 -15.71 9.78
C PHE A 107 2.94 -14.83 9.51
N GLU A 108 2.51 -14.11 10.51
CA GLU A 108 1.42 -13.16 10.40
C GLU A 108 1.95 -11.80 9.93
N TRP A 109 1.56 -11.36 8.72
CA TRP A 109 2.01 -10.11 8.11
C TRP A 109 1.64 -8.86 8.90
N MET A 110 0.47 -8.87 9.52
CA MET A 110 0.00 -7.78 10.39
C MET A 110 -0.67 -8.36 11.63
N PRO A 111 0.09 -8.69 12.66
CA PRO A 111 -0.44 -9.24 13.90
C PRO A 111 -1.47 -8.29 14.53
N ARG A 112 -2.48 -8.89 15.16
CA ARG A 112 -3.51 -8.13 15.85
C ARG A 112 -2.89 -7.38 17.03
N ARG A 113 -3.21 -6.09 17.12
CA ARG A 113 -2.84 -5.23 18.24
C ARG A 113 -4.10 -4.87 19.00
N ASP A 114 -3.95 -4.41 20.26
CA ASP A 114 -5.03 -3.97 21.13
C ASP A 114 -5.59 -2.60 20.71
N ASN A 115 -5.82 -2.41 19.40
CA ASN A 115 -6.58 -1.28 18.91
C ASN A 115 -8.07 -1.63 18.95
N PRO A 116 -8.93 -0.73 19.42
CA PRO A 116 -10.36 -0.99 19.43
C PRO A 116 -10.88 -1.14 18.00
N LEU A 117 -11.79 -2.07 17.81
CA LEU A 117 -12.57 -2.14 16.56
C LEU A 117 -13.39 -0.86 16.42
N PRO A 118 -13.70 -0.43 15.18
CA PRO A 118 -14.57 0.70 14.96
C PRO A 118 -15.92 0.50 15.67
N GLU A 119 -16.37 1.50 16.43
CA GLU A 119 -17.60 1.44 17.25
C GLU A 119 -18.87 1.12 16.44
N CYS A 120 -18.85 1.37 15.13
CA CYS A 120 -20.00 1.14 14.24
C CYS A 120 -20.07 -0.28 13.67
N CYS A 121 -19.19 -1.18 14.06
CA CYS A 121 -19.24 -2.58 13.63
C CYS A 121 -20.21 -3.39 14.50
N GLU A 122 -21.50 -3.13 14.34
CA GLU A 122 -22.56 -3.88 15.01
C GLU A 122 -22.65 -5.32 14.48
N ALA A 123 -23.06 -6.24 15.34
CA ALA A 123 -23.23 -7.64 14.96
C ALA A 123 -24.24 -7.79 13.79
N GLY A 124 -23.86 -8.54 12.78
CA GLY A 124 -24.69 -8.80 11.59
C GLY A 124 -24.57 -7.76 10.47
N GLN A 125 -23.77 -6.71 10.64
CA GLN A 125 -23.45 -5.78 9.56
C GLN A 125 -22.21 -6.27 8.80
N ARG A 126 -22.27 -6.21 7.47
CA ARG A 126 -21.20 -6.56 6.56
C ARG A 126 -20.56 -5.28 6.02
N TRP A 127 -19.25 -5.19 6.07
CA TRP A 127 -18.53 -3.99 5.64
C TRP A 127 -17.68 -4.25 4.41
N LEU A 128 -17.79 -3.37 3.41
CA LEU A 128 -16.91 -3.27 2.27
C LEU A 128 -16.06 -1.99 2.40
N ALA A 129 -14.73 -2.11 2.39
CA ALA A 129 -13.86 -0.96 2.36
C ALA A 129 -13.67 -0.47 0.92
N LEU A 130 -13.79 0.84 0.69
CA LEU A 130 -13.46 1.50 -0.57
C LEU A 130 -12.30 2.47 -0.37
N CYS A 131 -11.29 2.39 -1.24
CA CYS A 131 -10.22 3.38 -1.29
C CYS A 131 -10.14 4.00 -2.70
N PRO A 132 -10.92 5.06 -2.99
CA PRO A 132 -11.01 5.67 -4.32
C PRO A 132 -9.83 6.57 -4.64
N GLY A 133 -9.04 6.96 -3.63
CA GLY A 133 -7.85 7.79 -3.77
C GLY A 133 -6.64 7.02 -4.30
N ALA A 134 -5.70 7.74 -4.88
CA ALA A 134 -4.34 7.29 -5.17
C ALA A 134 -3.42 8.51 -5.32
N ARG A 135 -2.11 8.31 -5.06
CA ARG A 135 -1.12 9.39 -5.14
C ARG A 135 -1.00 10.02 -6.54
N TRP A 136 -1.14 9.19 -7.59
CA TRP A 136 -1.14 9.63 -8.97
C TRP A 136 -2.58 9.67 -9.48
N GLU A 137 -2.94 10.74 -10.14
CA GLU A 137 -4.29 10.91 -10.65
C GLU A 137 -4.64 9.85 -11.70
N ASN A 138 -3.69 9.48 -12.56
CA ASN A 138 -3.88 8.44 -13.56
C ASN A 138 -3.91 7.00 -13.00
N LYS A 139 -3.84 6.83 -11.68
CA LYS A 139 -4.11 5.58 -10.97
C LYS A 139 -5.52 5.54 -10.37
N ARG A 140 -6.33 6.59 -10.54
CA ARG A 140 -7.68 6.69 -9.98
C ARG A 140 -8.70 6.22 -11.00
N TRP A 141 -9.44 5.17 -10.66
CA TRP A 141 -10.63 4.76 -11.40
C TRP A 141 -11.66 5.91 -11.37
N PRO A 142 -12.46 6.13 -12.44
CA PRO A 142 -13.43 7.24 -12.47
C PRO A 142 -14.32 7.25 -11.23
N MET A 143 -14.53 8.43 -10.66
CA MET A 143 -15.33 8.59 -9.46
C MET A 143 -16.78 8.18 -9.68
N GLU A 144 -17.32 8.47 -10.85
CA GLU A 144 -18.67 8.07 -11.29
C GLU A 144 -18.84 6.55 -11.29
N SER A 145 -17.75 5.83 -11.59
CA SER A 145 -17.74 4.37 -11.56
C SER A 145 -17.78 3.84 -10.12
N PHE A 146 -17.03 4.45 -9.19
CA PHE A 146 -17.13 4.13 -7.76
C PHE A 146 -18.53 4.41 -7.20
N GLU A 147 -19.14 5.54 -7.57
CA GLU A 147 -20.51 5.87 -7.15
C GLU A 147 -21.52 4.85 -7.66
N THR A 148 -21.43 4.48 -8.95
CA THR A 148 -22.32 3.51 -9.57
C THR A 148 -22.17 2.13 -8.92
N LEU A 149 -20.92 1.67 -8.72
CA LEU A 149 -20.61 0.44 -8.02
C LEU A 149 -21.24 0.43 -6.62
N THR A 150 -21.03 1.51 -5.87
CA THR A 150 -21.54 1.63 -4.49
C THR A 150 -23.06 1.57 -4.45
N ARG A 151 -23.76 2.31 -5.30
CA ARG A 151 -25.23 2.29 -5.39
C ARG A 151 -25.74 0.89 -5.72
N ASN A 152 -25.16 0.23 -6.72
CA ASN A 152 -25.58 -1.11 -7.15
C ASN A 152 -25.44 -2.11 -5.99
N LEU A 153 -24.27 -2.18 -5.35
CA LEU A 153 -24.01 -3.10 -4.25
C LEU A 153 -24.94 -2.85 -3.05
N LEU A 154 -25.15 -1.58 -2.68
CA LEU A 154 -26.05 -1.23 -1.57
C LEU A 154 -27.53 -1.50 -1.88
N MET A 155 -27.97 -1.44 -3.15
CA MET A 155 -29.34 -1.82 -3.55
C MET A 155 -29.51 -3.33 -3.51
N GLU A 156 -28.51 -4.10 -3.92
CA GLU A 156 -28.58 -5.57 -3.97
C GLU A 156 -28.51 -6.22 -2.58
N GLN A 157 -27.76 -5.64 -1.64
CA GLN A 157 -27.47 -6.23 -0.34
C GLN A 157 -27.91 -5.30 0.80
N GLY A 158 -29.02 -5.65 1.43
CA GLY A 158 -29.66 -4.82 2.47
C GLY A 158 -28.81 -4.63 3.74
N ASN A 159 -27.98 -5.62 4.11
CA ASN A 159 -27.11 -5.60 5.28
C ASN A 159 -25.67 -5.13 4.99
N LEU A 160 -25.35 -4.84 3.72
CA LEU A 160 -24.04 -4.31 3.35
C LEU A 160 -23.93 -2.83 3.73
N ARG A 161 -22.79 -2.48 4.28
CA ARG A 161 -22.34 -1.11 4.50
C ARG A 161 -21.00 -0.89 3.80
N VAL A 162 -20.73 0.35 3.47
CA VAL A 162 -19.50 0.77 2.81
C VAL A 162 -18.78 1.75 3.70
N VAL A 163 -17.48 1.56 3.91
CA VAL A 163 -16.60 2.55 4.51
C VAL A 163 -15.64 3.08 3.45
N VAL A 164 -15.58 4.41 3.31
CA VAL A 164 -14.67 5.09 2.39
C VAL A 164 -13.43 5.50 3.16
N LEU A 165 -12.27 5.01 2.75
CA LEU A 165 -10.98 5.26 3.38
C LEU A 165 -10.07 6.06 2.44
N GLY A 166 -9.25 6.94 3.01
CA GLY A 166 -8.31 7.76 2.25
C GLY A 166 -7.65 8.81 3.13
N GLY A 167 -6.67 9.53 2.56
CA GLY A 167 -6.02 10.66 3.21
C GLY A 167 -6.90 11.93 3.19
N LYS A 168 -6.38 13.01 3.79
CA LYS A 168 -7.03 14.33 3.77
C LYS A 168 -7.20 14.85 2.34
N GLU A 169 -6.29 14.49 1.45
CA GLU A 169 -6.32 14.81 0.03
C GLU A 169 -7.46 14.14 -0.74
N ASP A 170 -8.07 13.11 -0.16
CA ASP A 170 -9.18 12.35 -0.75
C ASP A 170 -10.56 12.75 -0.19
N ALA A 171 -10.62 13.78 0.67
CA ALA A 171 -11.85 14.19 1.38
C ALA A 171 -13.02 14.49 0.43
N GLU A 172 -12.75 15.11 -0.73
CA GLU A 172 -13.79 15.38 -1.74
C GLU A 172 -14.40 14.08 -2.30
N LEU A 173 -13.57 13.04 -2.50
CA LEU A 173 -14.04 11.73 -2.95
C LEU A 173 -14.90 11.05 -1.88
N GLY A 174 -14.50 11.17 -0.61
CA GLY A 174 -15.25 10.65 0.53
C GLY A 174 -16.62 11.30 0.66
N VAL A 175 -16.70 12.63 0.58
CA VAL A 175 -17.96 13.37 0.62
C VAL A 175 -18.91 12.94 -0.49
N ARG A 176 -18.43 12.76 -1.73
CA ARG A 176 -19.25 12.31 -2.86
C ARG A 176 -19.85 10.93 -2.61
N LEU A 177 -19.06 9.97 -2.11
CA LEU A 177 -19.54 8.62 -1.82
C LEU A 177 -20.46 8.62 -0.58
N GLY A 178 -20.12 9.35 0.46
CA GLY A 178 -20.96 9.48 1.67
C GLY A 178 -22.35 10.05 1.37
N ALA A 179 -22.49 10.89 0.36
CA ALA A 179 -23.78 11.44 -0.10
C ALA A 179 -24.72 10.38 -0.73
N ILE A 180 -24.26 9.17 -1.04
CA ILE A 180 -25.07 8.09 -1.58
C ILE A 180 -26.15 7.64 -0.57
N GLY A 181 -25.83 7.65 0.74
CA GLY A 181 -26.79 7.33 1.77
C GLY A 181 -26.15 6.86 3.08
N ALA A 182 -26.96 6.71 4.12
CA ALA A 182 -26.53 6.43 5.49
C ALA A 182 -25.73 5.11 5.66
N ARG A 183 -25.79 4.20 4.69
CA ARG A 183 -25.00 2.97 4.67
C ARG A 183 -23.59 3.15 4.03
N CYS A 184 -23.27 4.34 3.54
CA CYS A 184 -21.95 4.67 3.03
C CYS A 184 -21.31 5.70 3.96
N VAL A 185 -20.31 5.27 4.73
CA VAL A 185 -19.67 6.06 5.78
C VAL A 185 -18.34 6.62 5.28
N ASP A 186 -18.23 7.94 5.23
CA ASP A 186 -16.98 8.63 4.90
C ASP A 186 -16.06 8.71 6.11
N LYS A 187 -14.86 8.16 5.96
CA LYS A 187 -13.74 8.24 6.91
C LYS A 187 -12.46 8.82 6.30
N THR A 188 -12.56 9.43 5.11
CA THR A 188 -11.40 10.04 4.44
C THR A 188 -10.84 11.21 5.28
N GLY A 189 -9.52 11.16 5.55
CA GLY A 189 -8.84 12.15 6.37
C GLY A 189 -9.24 12.19 7.85
N GLN A 190 -10.09 11.29 8.31
CA GLN A 190 -10.64 11.24 9.67
C GLN A 190 -10.04 10.08 10.50
N THR A 191 -9.19 9.26 9.91
CA THR A 191 -8.55 8.13 10.58
C THR A 191 -7.05 8.36 10.70
N THR A 192 -6.48 7.91 11.82
CA THR A 192 -5.05 7.61 11.92
C THR A 192 -4.74 6.32 11.14
N LEU A 193 -3.46 6.05 10.90
CA LEU A 193 -3.06 4.81 10.22
C LEU A 193 -3.52 3.53 10.99
N PRO A 194 -3.36 3.42 12.32
CA PRO A 194 -3.89 2.28 13.06
C PRO A 194 -5.41 2.13 12.95
N GLU A 195 -6.17 3.21 13.04
CA GLU A 195 -7.63 3.16 12.89
C GLU A 195 -8.04 2.73 11.47
N MET A 196 -7.35 3.18 10.44
CA MET A 196 -7.58 2.72 9.08
C MET A 196 -7.33 1.21 8.95
N VAL A 197 -6.28 0.69 9.57
CA VAL A 197 -5.98 -0.75 9.62
C VAL A 197 -7.14 -1.52 10.25
N GLU A 198 -7.72 -1.03 11.35
CA GLU A 198 -8.86 -1.69 12.01
C GLU A 198 -10.13 -1.62 11.18
N TRP A 199 -10.39 -0.54 10.44
CA TRP A 199 -11.49 -0.48 9.47
C TRP A 199 -11.34 -1.53 8.36
N ILE A 200 -10.12 -1.67 7.80
CA ILE A 200 -9.84 -2.70 6.79
C ILE A 200 -9.98 -4.10 7.40
N ARG A 201 -9.51 -4.30 8.64
CA ARG A 201 -9.64 -5.57 9.37
C ARG A 201 -11.11 -5.93 9.62
N ALA A 202 -11.95 -4.97 9.94
CA ALA A 202 -13.38 -5.17 10.15
C ALA A 202 -14.16 -5.39 8.85
N SER A 203 -13.61 -5.02 7.71
CA SER A 203 -14.25 -5.21 6.41
C SER A 203 -14.08 -6.64 5.90
N GLU A 204 -15.04 -7.14 5.16
CA GLU A 204 -14.98 -8.48 4.54
C GLU A 204 -14.10 -8.48 3.29
N ALA A 205 -14.12 -7.38 2.55
CA ALA A 205 -13.32 -7.19 1.33
C ALA A 205 -12.98 -5.71 1.14
N MET A 206 -12.09 -5.45 0.19
CA MET A 206 -11.71 -4.08 -0.20
C MET A 206 -11.70 -3.90 -1.71
N VAL A 207 -12.30 -2.79 -2.20
CA VAL A 207 -12.10 -2.30 -3.57
C VAL A 207 -11.19 -1.08 -3.52
N THR A 208 -10.13 -1.09 -4.31
CA THR A 208 -9.12 -0.05 -4.22
C THR A 208 -8.37 0.16 -5.54
N ASN A 209 -7.88 1.36 -5.75
CA ASN A 209 -6.83 1.63 -6.74
C ASN A 209 -5.47 1.10 -6.24
N ASP A 210 -4.45 1.12 -7.09
CA ASP A 210 -3.05 0.84 -6.71
C ASP A 210 -2.53 1.92 -5.73
N THR A 211 -2.68 1.64 -4.43
CA THR A 211 -2.36 2.56 -3.32
C THR A 211 -1.96 1.81 -2.03
N GLY A 212 -1.43 2.53 -1.04
CA GLY A 212 -0.96 1.95 0.21
C GLY A 212 -1.96 1.06 0.96
N PRO A 213 -3.22 1.47 1.17
CA PRO A 213 -4.25 0.66 1.81
C PRO A 213 -4.49 -0.71 1.16
N MET A 214 -4.27 -0.87 -0.14
CA MET A 214 -4.30 -2.15 -0.83
C MET A 214 -3.34 -3.17 -0.22
N HIS A 215 -2.12 -2.74 0.07
CA HIS A 215 -1.10 -3.61 0.68
C HIS A 215 -1.43 -3.94 2.13
N VAL A 216 -2.08 -3.01 2.84
CA VAL A 216 -2.59 -3.27 4.20
C VAL A 216 -3.67 -4.34 4.17
N ALA A 217 -4.62 -4.25 3.25
CA ALA A 217 -5.68 -5.25 3.10
C ALA A 217 -5.09 -6.63 2.75
N ALA A 218 -4.13 -6.69 1.84
CA ALA A 218 -3.43 -7.93 1.48
C ALA A 218 -2.69 -8.53 2.70
N ALA A 219 -1.95 -7.70 3.45
CA ALA A 219 -1.23 -8.12 4.65
C ALA A 219 -2.16 -8.58 5.80
N LEU A 220 -3.41 -8.13 5.80
CA LEU A 220 -4.46 -8.60 6.71
C LEU A 220 -5.19 -9.86 6.20
N GLY A 221 -4.78 -10.41 5.06
CA GLY A 221 -5.43 -11.57 4.43
C GLY A 221 -6.83 -11.28 3.90
N LYS A 222 -7.19 -10.00 3.74
CA LYS A 222 -8.51 -9.61 3.22
C LYS A 222 -8.57 -9.79 1.71
N PRO A 223 -9.70 -10.25 1.15
CA PRO A 223 -9.92 -10.24 -0.29
C PRO A 223 -9.86 -8.81 -0.85
N VAL A 224 -9.13 -8.63 -1.95
CA VAL A 224 -8.93 -7.32 -2.56
C VAL A 224 -9.35 -7.35 -4.03
N VAL A 225 -10.23 -6.47 -4.44
CA VAL A 225 -10.48 -6.14 -5.83
C VAL A 225 -9.68 -4.88 -6.17
N ALA A 226 -8.53 -5.07 -6.81
CA ALA A 226 -7.56 -4.02 -7.07
C ALA A 226 -7.64 -3.53 -8.52
N LEU A 227 -7.74 -2.21 -8.72
CA LEU A 227 -7.89 -1.57 -10.01
C LEU A 227 -6.55 -0.98 -10.46
N PHE A 228 -6.01 -1.52 -11.55
CA PHE A 228 -4.70 -1.15 -12.07
C PHE A 228 -4.80 -0.49 -13.43
N GLY A 229 -4.09 0.61 -13.59
CA GLY A 229 -3.92 1.32 -14.86
C GLY A 229 -2.45 1.30 -15.29
N PRO A 230 -1.68 2.37 -15.00
CA PRO A 230 -0.33 2.58 -15.54
C PRO A 230 0.75 1.67 -14.94
N THR A 231 0.50 0.98 -13.85
CA THR A 231 1.48 0.19 -13.09
C THR A 231 1.36 -1.31 -13.35
N ASP A 232 2.45 -2.05 -13.10
CA ASP A 232 2.50 -3.49 -13.28
C ASP A 232 2.11 -4.23 -11.98
N PRO A 233 0.96 -4.89 -11.93
CA PRO A 233 0.51 -5.58 -10.72
C PRO A 233 1.40 -6.77 -10.33
N ARG A 234 2.15 -7.36 -11.26
CA ARG A 234 3.11 -8.43 -10.93
C ARG A 234 4.19 -7.93 -9.97
N ARG A 235 4.53 -6.64 -10.07
CA ARG A 235 5.61 -6.01 -9.27
C ARG A 235 5.12 -5.38 -7.98
N THR A 236 3.88 -4.87 -7.98
CA THR A 236 3.33 -4.04 -6.89
C THR A 236 1.85 -4.30 -6.63
N GLY A 237 1.31 -5.44 -7.04
CA GLY A 237 -0.08 -5.81 -6.74
C GLY A 237 -0.29 -6.18 -5.26
N PRO A 238 -1.51 -6.55 -4.87
CA PRO A 238 -1.74 -7.08 -3.55
C PRO A 238 -1.06 -8.45 -3.41
N TYR A 239 -0.15 -8.55 -2.43
CA TYR A 239 0.70 -9.73 -2.28
C TYR A 239 -0.04 -10.89 -1.62
N GLN A 240 0.01 -12.08 -2.22
CA GLN A 240 -0.57 -13.34 -1.69
C GLN A 240 -2.00 -13.21 -1.13
N THR A 241 -2.81 -12.32 -1.70
CA THR A 241 -4.19 -12.12 -1.24
C THR A 241 -5.18 -12.95 -2.04
N ARG A 242 -6.31 -13.26 -1.42
CA ARG A 242 -7.52 -13.67 -2.13
C ARG A 242 -8.15 -12.44 -2.77
N GLY A 243 -8.62 -12.56 -3.99
CA GLY A 243 -9.21 -11.43 -4.72
C GLY A 243 -8.67 -11.33 -6.14
N THR A 244 -8.98 -10.24 -6.79
CA THR A 244 -8.72 -10.05 -8.21
C THR A 244 -8.03 -8.74 -8.49
N VAL A 245 -7.07 -8.77 -9.40
CA VAL A 245 -6.51 -7.56 -10.01
C VAL A 245 -7.17 -7.34 -11.36
N LEU A 246 -7.84 -6.23 -11.52
CA LEU A 246 -8.45 -5.80 -12.77
C LEU A 246 -7.55 -4.77 -13.46
N GLN A 247 -7.06 -5.14 -14.64
CA GLN A 247 -6.27 -4.27 -15.50
C GLN A 247 -6.70 -4.56 -16.95
N THR A 248 -6.78 -3.52 -17.77
CA THR A 248 -7.09 -3.72 -19.19
C THR A 248 -5.89 -4.32 -19.94
N SER A 249 -6.16 -5.27 -20.82
CA SER A 249 -5.19 -5.77 -21.79
C SER A 249 -5.39 -5.19 -23.20
N ALA A 250 -6.41 -4.34 -23.37
CA ALA A 250 -6.79 -3.80 -24.68
C ALA A 250 -5.90 -2.63 -25.14
N MET A 251 -5.00 -2.14 -24.28
CA MET A 251 -4.15 -0.98 -24.57
C MET A 251 -2.69 -1.38 -24.57
N GLU A 252 -1.98 -1.13 -25.67
CA GLU A 252 -0.56 -1.45 -25.84
C GLU A 252 0.35 -0.71 -24.83
N CYS A 253 -0.07 0.47 -24.35
CA CYS A 253 0.69 1.25 -23.38
C CYS A 253 0.62 0.70 -21.95
N VAL A 254 -0.20 -0.31 -21.65
CA VAL A 254 -0.37 -0.83 -20.29
C VAL A 254 0.53 -2.05 -20.05
N PRO A 255 1.38 -2.01 -19.00
CA PRO A 255 1.64 -0.93 -18.04
C PRO A 255 2.66 0.10 -18.56
N CYS A 256 2.32 1.37 -18.62
CA CYS A 256 3.21 2.43 -19.10
C CYS A 256 4.22 2.94 -18.05
N LEU A 257 4.00 2.64 -16.78
CA LEU A 257 4.83 3.07 -15.64
C LEU A 257 5.02 4.60 -15.54
N SER A 258 4.19 5.38 -16.22
CA SER A 258 4.25 6.83 -16.28
C SER A 258 3.27 7.45 -15.27
N ARG A 259 3.70 8.54 -14.66
CA ARG A 259 2.83 9.36 -13.79
C ARG A 259 1.84 10.21 -14.58
N ASN A 260 2.22 10.57 -15.80
CA ASN A 260 1.40 11.41 -16.68
C ASN A 260 0.84 10.54 -17.80
N CYS A 261 -0.47 10.58 -18.00
CA CYS A 261 -1.10 9.90 -19.13
C CYS A 261 -0.79 10.64 -20.43
N THR A 262 -0.42 9.90 -21.45
CA THR A 262 -0.15 10.40 -22.82
C THR A 262 -1.12 9.80 -23.82
N ALA A 263 -2.12 9.03 -23.39
CA ALA A 263 -3.16 8.49 -24.25
C ALA A 263 -4.06 9.63 -24.78
N GLU A 264 -4.65 9.40 -25.95
CA GLU A 264 -5.56 10.36 -26.60
C GLU A 264 -6.72 10.74 -25.68
N TYR A 265 -7.26 9.76 -24.97
CA TYR A 265 -8.25 9.97 -23.92
C TYR A 265 -7.62 9.67 -22.55
N ASP A 266 -7.67 10.64 -21.65
CA ASP A 266 -7.04 10.53 -20.35
C ASP A 266 -7.56 9.33 -19.55
N ARG A 267 -6.64 8.47 -19.10
CA ARG A 267 -6.92 7.31 -18.24
C ARG A 267 -7.83 6.23 -18.85
N ASP A 268 -7.84 6.06 -20.16
CA ASP A 268 -8.65 5.03 -20.81
C ASP A 268 -8.42 3.63 -20.24
N CYS A 269 -7.20 3.33 -19.81
CA CYS A 269 -6.89 2.04 -19.17
C CYS A 269 -7.73 1.76 -17.91
N LEU A 270 -8.05 2.79 -17.12
CA LEU A 270 -8.94 2.65 -15.96
C LEU A 270 -10.40 2.84 -16.35
N ARG A 271 -10.71 3.72 -17.29
CA ARG A 271 -12.09 3.92 -17.80
C ARG A 271 -12.66 2.67 -18.46
N SER A 272 -11.80 1.86 -19.09
CA SER A 272 -12.22 0.60 -19.73
C SER A 272 -12.53 -0.53 -18.73
N ILE A 273 -12.24 -0.35 -17.44
CA ILE A 273 -12.67 -1.29 -16.42
C ILE A 273 -14.15 -1.06 -16.12
N GLU A 274 -14.99 -1.95 -16.61
CA GLU A 274 -16.44 -1.84 -16.47
C GLU A 274 -16.89 -2.03 -15.01
N VAL A 275 -17.87 -1.23 -14.58
CA VAL A 275 -18.42 -1.28 -13.22
C VAL A 275 -18.98 -2.67 -12.92
N GLU A 276 -19.67 -3.29 -13.88
CA GLU A 276 -20.27 -4.61 -13.66
C GLU A 276 -19.22 -5.71 -13.46
N LYS A 277 -18.08 -5.61 -14.13
CA LYS A 277 -16.95 -6.52 -13.89
C LYS A 277 -16.41 -6.39 -12.47
N VAL A 278 -16.25 -5.15 -11.98
CA VAL A 278 -15.84 -4.91 -10.59
C VAL A 278 -16.89 -5.43 -9.61
N ALA A 279 -18.18 -5.17 -9.89
CA ALA A 279 -19.29 -5.64 -9.06
C ALA A 279 -19.35 -7.17 -8.97
N ALA A 280 -19.13 -7.87 -10.09
CA ALA A 280 -19.10 -9.33 -10.13
C ALA A 280 -17.98 -9.90 -9.22
N GLU A 281 -16.76 -9.33 -9.30
CA GLU A 281 -15.66 -9.74 -8.43
C GLU A 281 -15.94 -9.45 -6.94
N VAL A 282 -16.56 -8.30 -6.65
CA VAL A 282 -16.95 -7.98 -5.26
C VAL A 282 -17.98 -8.97 -4.74
N ARG A 283 -19.00 -9.31 -5.54
CA ARG A 283 -20.00 -10.33 -5.15
C ARG A 283 -19.35 -11.66 -4.86
N GLN A 284 -18.41 -12.09 -5.70
CA GLN A 284 -17.72 -13.34 -5.55
C GLN A 284 -16.93 -13.39 -4.22
N VAL A 285 -16.15 -12.35 -3.92
CA VAL A 285 -15.35 -12.31 -2.68
C VAL A 285 -16.20 -12.16 -1.42
N LEU A 286 -17.38 -11.52 -1.51
CA LEU A 286 -18.32 -11.41 -0.40
C LEU A 286 -19.09 -12.71 -0.11
N VAL A 287 -19.23 -13.62 -1.07
CA VAL A 287 -19.86 -14.94 -0.90
C VAL A 287 -18.88 -15.96 -0.35
N THR A 288 -17.61 -15.91 -0.78
CA THR A 288 -16.56 -16.88 -0.38
C THR A 288 -15.93 -16.57 0.98
N GLY A 289 -16.35 -15.53 1.64
CA GLY A 289 -15.86 -15.10 2.96
C GLY A 289 -16.49 -15.81 4.15
N GLU A 290 -17.36 -16.84 3.91
CA GLU A 290 -17.92 -17.76 4.92
C GLU A 290 -16.98 -18.93 5.21
#